data_5ced37d9f2da99f3ff42dc73e751989d
#
_entry.id   5ced37d9f2da99f3ff42dc73e751989d
#
_cell.length_a   1.000
_cell.length_b   1.000
_cell.length_c   1.000
_cell.angle_alpha   90.00
_cell.angle_beta   90.00
_cell.angle_gamma   90.00
#
_symmetry.space_group_name_H-M   'P 1'
#
loop_
_entity.id
_entity.type
_entity.pdbx_description
1 polymer ?
#
loop_
_entity_poly.entity_id
_entity_poly.type
_entity_poly.pdbx_seq_one_letter_code
_entity_poly.pdbx_strand_id
1 'polypeptide(L)'
;LDSKQLTLIEGDALGKNEMLNPAVEEWWQQLDTAPYIVANLPYAISGPFLARLPGRDIAGVTLLLQKEVAEKVAGPSANAEWSSLSIRLSLSFDCKLGRRLPPEVFWPRPQIDSAFLQLVTLPNAISREQDLQLAEVLRFSFGQRRKQVFGRLRKQFPEWAQALTELDVPADARPGNIAPNVWLNALDKVNC
;
A
#
# COMPACT_ATOMS: atom_id res chain seq x y z
N LEU A 1 -18.24 16.95 21.53
CA LEU A 1 -17.35 15.83 21.85
C LEU A 1 -16.85 16.03 23.26
N ASP A 2 -17.03 15.04 24.12
CA ASP A 2 -16.50 15.07 25.48
C ASP A 2 -14.96 15.07 25.38
N SER A 3 -14.29 16.03 26.04
CA SER A 3 -12.83 16.20 25.98
C SER A 3 -12.05 14.95 26.45
N LYS A 4 -12.70 14.04 27.16
CA LYS A 4 -12.14 12.75 27.59
C LYS A 4 -12.04 11.69 26.45
N GLN A 5 -12.68 11.94 25.31
CA GLN A 5 -12.71 11.02 24.17
C GLN A 5 -11.85 11.49 22.99
N LEU A 6 -11.14 12.61 23.13
CA LEU A 6 -10.30 13.18 22.08
C LEU A 6 -8.83 13.22 22.52
N THR A 7 -7.98 12.55 21.75
CA THR A 7 -6.53 12.71 21.84
C THR A 7 -6.07 13.56 20.65
N LEU A 8 -5.42 14.68 20.93
CA LEU A 8 -4.84 15.55 19.91
C LEU A 8 -3.32 15.36 19.87
N ILE A 9 -2.80 15.00 18.70
CA ILE A 9 -1.37 14.91 18.44
C ILE A 9 -1.01 16.01 17.46
N GLU A 10 -0.25 17.00 17.91
CA GLU A 10 0.23 18.09 17.07
C GLU A 10 1.46 17.66 16.29
N GLY A 11 1.45 17.89 14.98
CA GLY A 11 2.59 17.63 14.11
C GLY A 11 2.21 17.07 12.74
N ASP A 12 3.23 16.77 11.93
CA ASP A 12 3.05 16.08 10.67
C ASP A 12 2.75 14.59 10.93
N ALA A 13 1.82 14.01 10.18
CA ALA A 13 1.49 12.59 10.28
C ALA A 13 2.66 11.68 9.86
N LEU A 14 3.54 12.19 8.98
CA LEU A 14 4.77 11.51 8.56
C LEU A 14 5.99 12.24 9.14
N GLY A 15 6.84 11.49 9.82
CA GLY A 15 8.12 11.97 10.31
C GLY A 15 9.25 11.83 9.26
N LYS A 16 10.49 11.80 9.74
CA LYS A 16 11.69 11.61 8.89
C LYS A 16 11.59 10.33 8.06
N ASN A 17 12.09 10.38 6.84
CA ASN A 17 12.11 9.24 5.88
C ASN A 17 10.71 8.68 5.59
N GLU A 18 9.69 9.55 5.60
CA GLU A 18 8.29 9.17 5.33
C GLU A 18 7.73 8.11 6.30
N MET A 19 8.37 7.86 7.44
CA MET A 19 7.83 7.00 8.50
C MET A 19 6.66 7.69 9.20
N LEU A 20 5.77 6.93 9.84
CA LEU A 20 4.78 7.57 10.71
C LEU A 20 5.46 8.38 11.79
N ASN A 21 4.83 9.50 12.18
CA ASN A 21 5.30 10.31 13.29
C ASN A 21 5.41 9.44 14.55
N PRO A 22 6.53 9.49 15.29
CA PRO A 22 6.71 8.67 16.50
C PRO A 22 5.57 8.80 17.51
N ALA A 23 5.02 10.00 17.71
CA ALA A 23 3.89 10.21 18.61
C ALA A 23 2.60 9.51 18.13
N VAL A 24 2.39 9.44 16.80
CA VAL A 24 1.28 8.67 16.20
C VAL A 24 1.51 7.17 16.36
N GLU A 25 2.76 6.72 16.16
CA GLU A 25 3.14 5.31 16.33
C GLU A 25 2.96 4.85 17.78
N GLU A 26 3.41 5.64 18.74
CA GLU A 26 3.27 5.37 20.17
C GLU A 26 1.78 5.34 20.59
N TRP A 27 0.99 6.34 20.16
CA TRP A 27 -0.44 6.36 20.40
C TRP A 27 -1.13 5.11 19.80
N TRP A 28 -0.76 4.69 18.58
CA TRP A 28 -1.34 3.52 17.93
C TRP A 28 -1.09 2.24 18.71
N GLN A 29 0.14 2.06 19.24
CA GLN A 29 0.53 0.89 20.04
C GLN A 29 -0.23 0.78 21.38
N GLN A 30 -0.81 1.88 21.85
CA GLN A 30 -1.60 1.92 23.10
C GLN A 30 -3.08 1.61 22.89
N LEU A 31 -3.53 1.41 21.66
CA LEU A 31 -4.93 1.12 21.38
C LEU A 31 -5.26 -0.35 21.69
N ASP A 32 -6.33 -0.55 22.44
CA ASP A 32 -6.86 -1.89 22.74
C ASP A 32 -7.62 -2.51 21.55
N THR A 33 -7.97 -1.70 20.55
CA THR A 33 -8.73 -2.12 19.37
C THR A 33 -8.15 -1.52 18.09
N ALA A 34 -8.26 -2.26 17.00
CA ALA A 34 -7.85 -1.79 15.68
C ALA A 34 -8.55 -0.46 15.30
N PRO A 35 -7.81 0.61 14.97
CA PRO A 35 -8.40 1.90 14.65
C PRO A 35 -9.05 1.89 13.26
N TYR A 36 -10.04 2.76 13.07
CA TYR A 36 -10.54 3.13 11.75
C TYR A 36 -9.97 4.50 11.35
N ILE A 37 -9.28 4.55 10.22
CA ILE A 37 -8.60 5.77 9.75
C ILE A 37 -9.51 6.53 8.78
N VAL A 38 -9.74 7.82 9.07
CA VAL A 38 -10.44 8.72 8.15
C VAL A 38 -9.57 9.96 7.93
N ALA A 39 -9.21 10.25 6.68
CA ALA A 39 -8.38 11.41 6.39
C ALA A 39 -8.63 12.02 4.99
N ASN A 40 -8.51 13.34 4.95
CA ASN A 40 -8.29 14.09 3.72
C ASN A 40 -6.80 14.45 3.68
N LEU A 41 -6.02 13.66 2.93
CA LEU A 41 -4.57 13.80 2.93
C LEU A 41 -4.10 14.84 1.91
N PRO A 42 -3.10 15.66 2.26
CA PRO A 42 -2.34 16.38 1.25
C PRO A 42 -1.79 15.43 0.19
N TYR A 43 -1.91 15.79 -1.08
CA TYR A 43 -1.57 14.89 -2.18
C TYR A 43 -0.13 14.37 -2.14
N ALA A 44 0.80 15.21 -1.68
CA ALA A 44 2.22 14.86 -1.60
C ALA A 44 2.51 13.67 -0.66
N ILE A 45 1.71 13.50 0.40
CA ILE A 45 1.95 12.44 1.41
C ILE A 45 1.07 11.20 1.20
N SER A 46 0.15 11.22 0.24
CA SER A 46 -0.83 10.12 0.04
C SER A 46 -0.14 8.77 -0.21
N GLY A 47 0.82 8.72 -1.13
CA GLY A 47 1.57 7.50 -1.42
C GLY A 47 2.42 6.99 -0.24
N PRO A 48 3.28 7.85 0.34
CA PRO A 48 4.04 7.53 1.56
C PRO A 48 3.16 7.04 2.72
N PHE A 49 2.04 7.70 2.99
CA PHE A 49 1.12 7.29 4.05
C PHE A 49 0.50 5.90 3.77
N LEU A 50 -0.04 5.70 2.58
CA LEU A 50 -0.59 4.41 2.15
C LEU A 50 0.44 3.27 2.27
N ALA A 51 1.71 3.54 1.98
CA ALA A 51 2.77 2.54 2.08
C ALA A 51 3.08 2.11 3.53
N ARG A 52 2.54 2.79 4.56
CA ARG A 52 2.70 2.45 5.98
C ARG A 52 1.56 1.60 6.54
N LEU A 53 0.47 1.43 5.79
CA LEU A 53 -0.71 0.72 6.27
C LEU A 53 -0.61 -0.82 6.20
N PRO A 54 -0.01 -1.44 5.15
CA PRO A 54 0.00 -2.89 5.02
C PRO A 54 0.62 -3.59 6.23
N GLY A 55 0.02 -4.71 6.63
CA GLY A 55 0.48 -5.53 7.74
C GLY A 55 0.25 -4.92 9.13
N ARG A 56 -0.52 -3.85 9.24
CA ARG A 56 -0.90 -3.24 10.53
C ARG A 56 -2.29 -3.68 10.95
N ASP A 57 -2.50 -3.70 12.26
CA ASP A 57 -3.83 -3.90 12.83
C ASP A 57 -4.67 -2.64 12.63
N ILE A 58 -5.58 -2.69 11.64
CA ILE A 58 -6.45 -1.60 11.19
C ILE A 58 -7.83 -2.18 10.90
N ALA A 59 -8.88 -1.60 11.49
CA ALA A 59 -10.26 -2.02 11.22
C ALA A 59 -10.70 -1.65 9.79
N GLY A 60 -10.23 -0.50 9.31
CA GLY A 60 -10.50 -0.01 7.97
C GLY A 60 -9.99 1.40 7.76
N VAL A 61 -10.05 1.85 6.51
CA VAL A 61 -9.54 3.16 6.10
C VAL A 61 -10.49 3.82 5.11
N THR A 62 -10.74 5.12 5.27
CA THR A 62 -11.40 5.95 4.25
C THR A 62 -10.55 7.18 4.01
N LEU A 63 -10.01 7.30 2.84
CA LEU A 63 -9.17 8.43 2.43
C LEU A 63 -9.79 9.18 1.26
N LEU A 64 -9.60 10.50 1.26
CA LEU A 64 -9.81 11.33 0.09
C LEU A 64 -8.45 11.63 -0.54
N LEU A 65 -8.29 11.23 -1.80
CA LEU A 65 -7.02 11.25 -2.53
C LEU A 65 -7.21 11.84 -3.93
N GLN A 66 -6.11 12.11 -4.63
CA GLN A 66 -6.17 12.31 -6.07
C GLN A 66 -6.81 11.09 -6.73
N LYS A 67 -7.72 11.31 -7.67
CA LYS A 67 -8.45 10.26 -8.38
C LYS A 67 -7.52 9.18 -8.95
N GLU A 68 -6.45 9.61 -9.62
CA GLU A 68 -5.47 8.70 -10.23
C GLU A 68 -4.78 7.78 -9.18
N VAL A 69 -4.48 8.33 -8.00
CA VAL A 69 -3.89 7.54 -6.90
C VAL A 69 -4.90 6.52 -6.37
N ALA A 70 -6.14 6.95 -6.14
CA ALA A 70 -7.20 6.06 -5.67
C ALA A 70 -7.48 4.92 -6.67
N GLU A 71 -7.55 5.23 -7.98
CA GLU A 71 -7.73 4.25 -9.05
C GLU A 71 -6.58 3.22 -9.11
N LYS A 72 -5.33 3.68 -8.99
CA LYS A 72 -4.15 2.78 -8.96
C LYS A 72 -4.13 1.86 -7.75
N VAL A 73 -4.63 2.31 -6.63
CA VAL A 73 -4.69 1.52 -5.39
C VAL A 73 -5.86 0.55 -5.41
N ALA A 74 -7.02 0.97 -5.89
CA ALA A 74 -8.20 0.10 -6.02
C ALA A 74 -7.97 -1.13 -6.94
N GLY A 75 -6.84 -1.16 -7.60
CA GLY A 75 -6.39 -2.26 -8.44
C GLY A 75 -6.44 -1.92 -9.93
N PRO A 76 -5.60 -2.57 -10.73
CA PRO A 76 -5.58 -2.33 -12.15
C PRO A 76 -6.90 -2.79 -12.79
N SER A 77 -7.42 -2.00 -13.73
CA SER A 77 -8.35 -2.50 -14.72
C SER A 77 -7.71 -3.68 -15.48
N ALA A 78 -8.51 -4.53 -16.11
CA ALA A 78 -8.08 -5.81 -16.71
C ALA A 78 -6.79 -5.76 -17.58
N ASN A 79 -6.37 -4.58 -18.04
CA ASN A 79 -5.19 -4.37 -18.88
C ASN A 79 -4.10 -3.47 -18.26
N ALA A 80 -4.22 -3.11 -16.99
CA ALA A 80 -3.26 -2.23 -16.34
C ALA A 80 -2.27 -3.02 -15.47
N GLU A 81 -1.03 -2.53 -15.40
CA GLU A 81 0.02 -3.14 -14.59
C GLU A 81 -0.14 -2.80 -13.09
N TRP A 82 0.16 -3.75 -12.23
CA TRP A 82 0.29 -3.54 -10.79
C TRP A 82 1.43 -2.56 -10.47
N SER A 83 1.35 -1.91 -9.32
CA SER A 83 2.45 -1.17 -8.72
C SER A 83 2.89 -1.86 -7.43
N SER A 84 4.11 -1.58 -6.96
CA SER A 84 4.59 -2.09 -5.67
C SER A 84 3.61 -1.77 -4.53
N LEU A 85 3.05 -0.57 -4.51
CA LEU A 85 2.09 -0.15 -3.49
C LEU A 85 0.76 -0.89 -3.63
N SER A 86 0.19 -1.01 -4.84
CA SER A 86 -1.09 -1.68 -5.04
C SER A 86 -1.01 -3.18 -4.75
N ILE A 87 0.12 -3.84 -5.02
CA ILE A 87 0.37 -5.23 -4.62
C ILE A 87 0.27 -5.37 -3.09
N ARG A 88 1.04 -4.58 -2.34
CA ARG A 88 1.08 -4.66 -0.88
C ARG A 88 -0.27 -4.34 -0.25
N LEU A 89 -0.96 -3.31 -0.75
CA LEU A 89 -2.28 -2.94 -0.26
C LEU A 89 -3.33 -4.02 -0.55
N SER A 90 -3.33 -4.62 -1.74
CA SER A 90 -4.30 -5.67 -2.10
C SER A 90 -4.10 -6.99 -1.33
N LEU A 91 -2.92 -7.22 -0.77
CA LEU A 91 -2.64 -8.36 0.12
C LEU A 91 -3.06 -8.10 1.57
N SER A 92 -3.34 -6.85 1.92
CA SER A 92 -3.78 -6.46 3.26
C SER A 92 -5.24 -6.04 3.31
N PHE A 93 -5.78 -5.50 2.21
CA PHE A 93 -7.08 -4.85 2.19
C PHE A 93 -7.89 -5.20 0.93
N ASP A 94 -9.20 -5.30 1.09
CA ASP A 94 -10.16 -5.14 -0.01
C ASP A 94 -10.25 -3.64 -0.33
N CYS A 95 -9.67 -3.26 -1.49
CA CYS A 95 -9.52 -1.86 -1.89
C CYS A 95 -10.68 -1.45 -2.82
N LYS A 96 -11.49 -0.48 -2.39
CA LYS A 96 -12.66 -0.02 -3.14
C LYS A 96 -12.55 1.45 -3.51
N LEU A 97 -12.71 1.72 -4.81
CA LEU A 97 -12.87 3.09 -5.29
C LEU A 97 -14.28 3.58 -4.92
N GLY A 98 -14.32 4.68 -4.17
CA GLY A 98 -15.55 5.33 -3.78
C GLY A 98 -15.95 6.48 -4.72
N ARG A 99 -16.79 7.38 -4.21
CA ARG A 99 -17.32 8.53 -4.98
C ARG A 99 -16.19 9.45 -5.43
N ARG A 100 -16.25 9.87 -6.70
CA ARG A 100 -15.43 10.95 -7.26
C ARG A 100 -15.97 12.31 -6.83
N LEU A 101 -15.07 13.24 -6.52
CA LEU A 101 -15.36 14.64 -6.24
C LEU A 101 -14.62 15.53 -7.25
N PRO A 102 -15.35 16.43 -7.95
CA PRO A 102 -14.74 17.34 -8.87
C PRO A 102 -14.04 18.50 -8.14
N PRO A 103 -13.12 19.23 -8.77
CA PRO A 103 -12.37 20.33 -8.14
C PRO A 103 -13.21 21.45 -7.53
N GLU A 104 -14.41 21.66 -8.06
CA GLU A 104 -15.34 22.74 -7.65
C GLU A 104 -15.83 22.65 -6.21
N VAL A 105 -15.74 21.46 -5.59
CA VAL A 105 -16.22 21.26 -4.19
C VAL A 105 -15.16 21.62 -3.15
N PHE A 106 -13.96 22.03 -3.59
CA PHE A 106 -12.84 22.33 -2.70
C PHE A 106 -12.46 23.81 -2.68
N TRP A 107 -11.96 24.26 -1.54
CA TRP A 107 -11.32 25.55 -1.37
C TRP A 107 -10.02 25.40 -0.57
N PRO A 108 -8.85 25.84 -1.11
CA PRO A 108 -8.66 26.28 -2.52
C PRO A 108 -8.94 25.18 -3.52
N ARG A 109 -9.35 25.57 -4.74
CA ARG A 109 -9.70 24.62 -5.80
C ARG A 109 -8.46 23.90 -6.33
N PRO A 110 -8.37 22.56 -6.28
CA PRO A 110 -7.29 21.80 -6.90
C PRO A 110 -7.42 21.79 -8.43
N GLN A 111 -6.37 21.35 -9.11
CA GLN A 111 -6.37 21.25 -10.59
C GLN A 111 -6.96 19.92 -11.11
N ILE A 112 -7.14 18.94 -10.25
CA ILE A 112 -7.50 17.57 -10.62
C ILE A 112 -8.61 17.04 -9.71
N ASP A 113 -9.33 16.05 -10.22
CA ASP A 113 -10.36 15.36 -9.46
C ASP A 113 -9.78 14.61 -8.27
N SER A 114 -10.59 14.50 -7.22
CA SER A 114 -10.37 13.62 -6.09
C SER A 114 -11.33 12.44 -6.12
N ALA A 115 -10.99 11.39 -5.40
CA ALA A 115 -11.89 10.25 -5.16
C ALA A 115 -11.70 9.71 -3.75
N PHE A 116 -12.76 9.17 -3.18
CA PHE A 116 -12.64 8.37 -1.97
C PHE A 116 -12.04 7.02 -2.30
N LEU A 117 -11.15 6.57 -1.42
CA LEU A 117 -10.63 5.21 -1.37
C LEU A 117 -11.04 4.59 -0.04
N GLN A 118 -11.67 3.43 -0.09
CA GLN A 118 -11.98 2.61 1.07
C GLN A 118 -11.09 1.37 1.08
N LEU A 119 -10.50 1.08 2.23
CA LEU A 119 -9.72 -0.12 2.47
C LEU A 119 -10.37 -0.86 3.64
N VAL A 120 -10.75 -2.11 3.41
CA VAL A 120 -11.30 -3.00 4.44
C VAL A 120 -10.28 -4.11 4.67
N THR A 121 -9.84 -4.30 5.89
CA THR A 121 -8.82 -5.31 6.21
C THR A 121 -9.32 -6.71 5.86
N LEU A 122 -8.49 -7.47 5.15
CA LEU A 122 -8.80 -8.84 4.77
C LEU A 122 -8.69 -9.76 5.98
N PRO A 123 -9.52 -10.81 6.09
CA PRO A 123 -9.40 -11.81 7.16
C PRO A 123 -8.03 -12.51 7.20
N ASN A 124 -7.40 -12.64 6.03
CA ASN A 124 -6.10 -13.25 5.82
C ASN A 124 -5.06 -12.22 5.35
N ALA A 125 -5.15 -10.99 5.86
CA ALA A 125 -4.17 -9.94 5.57
C ALA A 125 -2.76 -10.40 5.94
N ILE A 126 -1.79 -9.98 5.12
CA ILE A 126 -0.37 -10.26 5.41
C ILE A 126 0.05 -9.61 6.73
N SER A 127 0.98 -10.26 7.44
CA SER A 127 1.59 -9.69 8.65
C SER A 127 2.52 -8.52 8.33
N ARG A 128 2.89 -7.76 9.35
CA ARG A 128 3.86 -6.68 9.21
C ARG A 128 5.23 -7.16 8.75
N GLU A 129 5.65 -8.32 9.19
CA GLU A 129 6.91 -8.94 8.79
C GLU A 129 6.88 -9.33 7.31
N GLN A 130 5.81 -10.01 6.87
CA GLN A 130 5.59 -10.33 5.46
C GLN A 130 5.56 -9.08 4.57
N ASP A 131 4.89 -8.01 5.03
CA ASP A 131 4.86 -6.75 4.31
C ASP A 131 6.26 -6.13 4.14
N LEU A 132 7.10 -6.15 5.17
CA LEU A 132 8.46 -5.61 5.11
C LEU A 132 9.34 -6.38 4.11
N GLN A 133 9.27 -7.71 4.11
CA GLN A 133 9.98 -8.56 3.15
C GLN A 133 9.51 -8.30 1.72
N LEU A 134 8.18 -8.24 1.50
CA LEU A 134 7.60 -7.88 0.20
C LEU A 134 7.99 -6.47 -0.24
N ALA A 135 7.98 -5.50 0.67
CA ALA A 135 8.33 -4.11 0.36
C ALA A 135 9.77 -3.99 -0.17
N GLU A 136 10.69 -4.77 0.37
CA GLU A 136 12.09 -4.77 -0.06
C GLU A 136 12.24 -5.31 -1.49
N VAL A 137 11.77 -6.52 -1.75
CA VAL A 137 11.90 -7.15 -3.08
C VAL A 137 11.10 -6.41 -4.14
N LEU A 138 9.92 -5.90 -3.81
CA LEU A 138 9.10 -5.12 -4.73
C LEU A 138 9.76 -3.77 -5.05
N ARG A 139 10.30 -3.05 -4.06
CA ARG A 139 11.06 -1.81 -4.29
C ARG A 139 12.21 -2.04 -5.26
N PHE A 140 12.97 -3.13 -5.08
CA PHE A 140 14.06 -3.49 -5.98
C PHE A 140 13.55 -3.81 -7.38
N SER A 141 12.52 -4.65 -7.51
CA SER A 141 11.94 -5.07 -8.79
C SER A 141 11.34 -3.91 -9.57
N PHE A 142 10.57 -3.04 -8.90
CA PHE A 142 9.92 -1.86 -9.51
C PHE A 142 10.87 -0.69 -9.77
N GLY A 143 12.07 -0.68 -9.21
CA GLY A 143 13.10 0.30 -9.56
C GLY A 143 13.44 0.33 -11.06
N GLN A 144 13.14 -0.74 -11.79
CA GLN A 144 13.20 -0.79 -13.26
C GLN A 144 11.96 -1.51 -13.84
N ARG A 145 10.78 -1.00 -13.55
CA ARG A 145 9.49 -1.63 -13.86
C ARG A 145 9.30 -2.09 -15.32
N ARG A 146 10.01 -1.47 -16.28
CA ARG A 146 9.95 -1.83 -17.71
C ARG A 146 10.88 -2.98 -18.11
N LYS A 147 11.74 -3.45 -17.22
CA LYS A 147 12.67 -4.58 -17.46
C LYS A 147 12.08 -5.89 -16.93
N GLN A 148 12.53 -6.99 -17.50
CA GLN A 148 12.22 -8.33 -17.01
C GLN A 148 12.70 -8.51 -15.58
N VAL A 149 11.88 -9.13 -14.73
CA VAL A 149 12.13 -9.23 -13.29
C VAL A 149 13.29 -10.17 -12.97
N PHE A 150 13.40 -11.31 -13.68
CA PHE A 150 14.37 -12.36 -13.38
C PHE A 150 15.83 -11.94 -13.52
N GLY A 151 16.16 -11.14 -14.54
CA GLY A 151 17.53 -10.70 -14.77
C GLY A 151 18.13 -9.90 -13.61
N ARG A 152 17.26 -9.28 -12.81
CA ARG A 152 17.65 -8.52 -11.62
C ARG A 152 17.60 -9.38 -10.35
N LEU A 153 16.51 -10.12 -10.15
CA LEU A 153 16.32 -10.94 -8.95
C LEU A 153 17.44 -11.99 -8.82
N ARG A 154 17.83 -12.66 -9.88
CA ARG A 154 18.92 -13.66 -9.84
C ARG A 154 20.24 -13.12 -9.25
N LYS A 155 20.48 -11.80 -9.31
CA LYS A 155 21.69 -11.17 -8.80
C LYS A 155 21.60 -10.76 -7.33
N GLN A 156 20.43 -10.33 -6.87
CA GLN A 156 20.25 -9.71 -5.56
C GLN A 156 19.35 -10.52 -4.63
N PHE A 157 18.41 -11.26 -5.19
CA PHE A 157 17.40 -12.05 -4.49
C PHE A 157 17.21 -13.40 -5.23
N PRO A 158 18.26 -14.26 -5.31
CA PRO A 158 18.23 -15.50 -6.09
C PRO A 158 17.13 -16.45 -5.62
N GLU A 159 16.83 -16.52 -4.33
CA GLU A 159 15.74 -17.29 -3.73
C GLU A 159 14.36 -16.87 -4.27
N TRP A 160 14.13 -15.58 -4.46
CA TRP A 160 12.90 -15.07 -5.07
C TRP A 160 12.81 -15.41 -6.56
N ALA A 161 13.93 -15.36 -7.28
CA ALA A 161 13.95 -15.76 -8.68
C ALA A 161 13.63 -17.25 -8.83
N GLN A 162 14.14 -18.08 -7.93
CA GLN A 162 13.82 -19.51 -7.89
C GLN A 162 12.34 -19.73 -7.58
N ALA A 163 11.82 -19.12 -6.50
CA ALA A 163 10.42 -19.23 -6.09
C ALA A 163 9.44 -18.83 -7.21
N LEU A 164 9.71 -17.71 -7.91
CA LEU A 164 8.90 -17.28 -9.05
C LEU A 164 8.98 -18.23 -10.24
N THR A 165 10.14 -18.88 -10.46
CA THR A 165 10.27 -19.92 -11.50
C THR A 165 9.43 -21.15 -11.16
N GLU A 166 9.44 -21.59 -9.91
CA GLU A 166 8.64 -22.71 -9.42
C GLU A 166 7.12 -22.43 -9.43
N LEU A 167 6.74 -21.15 -9.50
CA LEU A 167 5.35 -20.70 -9.65
C LEU A 167 4.97 -20.42 -11.12
N ASP A 168 5.76 -20.94 -12.07
CA ASP A 168 5.54 -20.83 -13.52
C ASP A 168 5.41 -19.40 -14.04
N VAL A 169 6.08 -18.43 -13.38
CA VAL A 169 6.10 -17.05 -13.87
C VAL A 169 6.93 -16.98 -15.16
N PRO A 170 6.39 -16.41 -16.26
CA PRO A 170 7.10 -16.30 -17.52
C PRO A 170 8.47 -15.61 -17.38
N ALA A 171 9.49 -16.14 -18.06
CA ALA A 171 10.87 -15.62 -17.96
C ALA A 171 11.01 -14.16 -18.40
N ASP A 172 10.13 -13.69 -19.28
CA ASP A 172 10.05 -12.32 -19.78
C ASP A 172 9.13 -11.40 -18.97
N ALA A 173 8.52 -11.93 -17.89
CA ALA A 173 7.61 -11.17 -17.05
C ALA A 173 8.25 -9.90 -16.48
N ARG A 174 7.46 -8.81 -16.48
CA ARG A 174 7.79 -7.57 -15.77
C ARG A 174 7.14 -7.59 -14.39
N PRO A 175 7.69 -6.87 -13.40
CA PRO A 175 7.14 -6.92 -12.04
C PRO A 175 5.67 -6.53 -11.95
N GLY A 176 5.21 -5.59 -12.80
CA GLY A 176 3.79 -5.17 -12.84
C GLY A 176 2.83 -6.17 -13.47
N ASN A 177 3.33 -7.19 -14.17
CA ASN A 177 2.51 -8.25 -14.77
C ASN A 177 2.31 -9.44 -13.81
N ILE A 178 3.00 -9.47 -12.68
CA ILE A 178 2.90 -10.54 -11.70
C ILE A 178 1.81 -10.17 -10.67
N ALA A 179 0.83 -11.03 -10.53
CA ALA A 179 -0.30 -10.82 -9.63
C ALA A 179 0.13 -10.83 -8.15
N PRO A 180 -0.58 -10.10 -7.25
CA PRO A 180 -0.24 -10.02 -5.85
C PRO A 180 -0.10 -11.38 -5.14
N ASN A 181 -1.03 -12.30 -5.39
CA ASN A 181 -1.00 -13.65 -4.81
C ASN A 181 0.24 -14.46 -5.23
N VAL A 182 0.79 -14.23 -6.42
CA VAL A 182 2.01 -14.89 -6.88
C VAL A 182 3.22 -14.38 -6.10
N TRP A 183 3.28 -13.06 -5.82
CA TRP A 183 4.31 -12.50 -4.94
C TRP A 183 4.21 -13.04 -3.52
N LEU A 184 3.00 -13.21 -2.98
CA LEU A 184 2.80 -13.79 -1.65
C LEU A 184 3.23 -15.26 -1.61
N ASN A 185 2.81 -16.06 -2.59
CA ASN A 185 3.21 -17.47 -2.68
C ASN A 185 4.74 -17.62 -2.85
N ALA A 186 5.40 -16.68 -3.55
CA ALA A 186 6.86 -16.66 -3.63
C ALA A 186 7.51 -16.37 -2.28
N LEU A 187 6.95 -15.42 -1.50
CA LEU A 187 7.40 -15.15 -0.13
C LEU A 187 7.30 -16.38 0.76
N ASP A 188 6.17 -17.10 0.69
CA ASP A 188 5.98 -18.31 1.50
C ASP A 188 7.03 -19.38 1.15
N LYS A 189 7.38 -19.53 -0.14
CA LYS A 189 8.46 -20.45 -0.58
C LYS A 189 9.85 -20.00 -0.13
N VAL A 190 10.11 -18.70 -0.05
CA VAL A 190 11.41 -18.17 0.41
C VAL A 190 11.59 -18.37 1.91
N ASN A 191 10.49 -18.44 2.68
CA ASN A 191 10.51 -18.60 4.13
C ASN A 191 10.42 -20.07 4.58
N CYS A 192 10.25 -21.04 3.66
CA CYS A 192 10.26 -22.48 3.93
C CYS A 192 11.66 -23.07 3.89
#